data_ffd0a0c388c35e7df164f6a68d152652
#
_entry.id   ffd0a0c388c35e7df164f6a68d152652
#
_cell.length_a   1.000
_cell.length_b   1.000
_cell.length_c   1.000
_cell.angle_alpha   90.00
_cell.angle_beta   90.00
_cell.angle_gamma   90.00
#
_symmetry.space_group_name_H-M   'P 1'
#
loop_
_entity.id
_entity.type
_entity.pdbx_description
1 polymer ?
#
loop_
_entity_poly.entity_id
_entity_poly.type
_entity_poly.pdbx_seq_one_letter_code
_entity_poly.pdbx_strand_id
1 'polypeptide(L)'
;MIAKVVGGKSLEAFDRYYGDDVTTQENEQPPRIGKATCRTFEEDFLSKVKAMRTFVCDGYVISGNKAFIVYRIDVDHADWGTLNMSEVAIQEWSNGKVVREKFVY
;
A
#
# COMPACT_ATOMS: atom_id res chain seq x y z
N MET A 1 -11.96 0.46 0.02
CA MET A 1 -10.54 0.82 -0.22
C MET A 1 -9.85 -0.10 -1.21
N ILE A 2 -9.91 -1.40 -1.01
CA ILE A 2 -9.24 -2.39 -1.87
C ILE A 2 -9.61 -2.22 -3.35
N ALA A 3 -10.88 -2.01 -3.66
CA ALA A 3 -11.35 -1.83 -5.03
C ALA A 3 -10.67 -0.65 -5.73
N LYS A 4 -10.43 0.46 -5.01
CA LYS A 4 -9.72 1.62 -5.56
C LYS A 4 -8.26 1.31 -5.82
N VAL A 5 -7.60 0.61 -4.90
CA VAL A 5 -6.17 0.26 -5.02
C VAL A 5 -5.95 -0.63 -6.25
N VAL A 6 -6.70 -1.73 -6.37
CA VAL A 6 -6.54 -2.66 -7.50
C VAL A 6 -7.10 -2.07 -8.81
N GLY A 7 -7.97 -1.09 -8.73
CA GLY A 7 -8.53 -0.38 -9.89
C GLY A 7 -7.66 0.75 -10.44
N GLY A 8 -6.42 0.90 -9.97
CA GLY A 8 -5.50 1.95 -10.42
C GLY A 8 -5.72 3.30 -9.76
N LYS A 9 -6.44 3.35 -8.64
CA LYS A 9 -6.76 4.57 -7.90
C LYS A 9 -6.13 4.59 -6.51
N SER A 10 -4.88 4.13 -6.40
CA SER A 10 -4.16 4.01 -5.13
C SER A 10 -4.02 5.35 -4.40
N LEU A 11 -3.70 6.42 -5.11
CA LEU A 11 -3.56 7.75 -4.48
C LEU A 11 -4.90 8.29 -3.99
N GLU A 12 -5.97 8.04 -4.73
CA GLU A 12 -7.32 8.42 -4.30
C GLU A 12 -7.72 7.66 -3.02
N ALA A 13 -7.43 6.36 -2.96
CA ALA A 13 -7.65 5.56 -1.77
C ALA A 13 -6.81 6.06 -0.59
N PHE A 14 -5.56 6.40 -0.86
CA PHE A 14 -4.66 6.96 0.16
C PHE A 14 -5.23 8.27 0.73
N ASP A 15 -5.62 9.20 -0.13
CA ASP A 15 -6.16 10.49 0.29
C ASP A 15 -7.42 10.35 1.14
N ARG A 16 -8.28 9.38 0.79
CA ARG A 16 -9.55 9.18 1.46
C ARG A 16 -9.44 8.45 2.79
N TYR A 17 -8.61 7.38 2.86
CA TYR A 17 -8.65 6.43 3.97
C TYR A 17 -7.49 6.53 4.93
N TYR A 18 -6.39 7.22 4.59
CA TYR A 18 -5.22 7.30 5.46
C TYR A 18 -5.29 8.55 6.35
N GLY A 19 -4.98 8.37 7.63
CA GLY A 19 -4.99 9.46 8.62
C GLY A 19 -3.77 10.37 8.51
N ASP A 20 -3.86 11.57 9.10
CA ASP A 20 -2.79 12.57 9.02
C ASP A 20 -1.49 12.12 9.68
N ASP A 21 -1.58 11.31 10.73
CA ASP A 21 -0.44 10.80 11.48
C ASP A 21 -0.04 9.37 11.07
N VAL A 22 -0.49 8.92 9.90
CA VAL A 22 -0.21 7.57 9.44
C VAL A 22 1.28 7.29 9.34
N THR A 23 1.68 6.06 9.67
CA THR A 23 3.02 5.56 9.38
C THR A 23 2.92 4.40 8.41
N THR A 24 3.85 4.34 7.46
CA THR A 24 3.96 3.20 6.54
C THR A 24 5.38 2.65 6.60
N GLN A 25 5.51 1.35 6.42
CA GLN A 25 6.80 0.65 6.56
C GLN A 25 6.92 -0.45 5.53
N GLU A 26 8.11 -0.60 4.96
CA GLU A 26 8.45 -1.69 4.06
C GLU A 26 9.29 -2.71 4.81
N ASN A 27 8.77 -3.93 5.04
CA ASN A 27 9.44 -4.99 5.79
C ASN A 27 9.98 -4.45 7.13
N GLU A 28 11.27 -4.64 7.42
CA GLU A 28 11.89 -4.16 8.65
C GLU A 28 12.66 -2.84 8.46
N GLN A 29 12.43 -2.14 7.35
CA GLN A 29 13.02 -0.82 7.14
C GLN A 29 12.43 0.21 8.09
N PRO A 30 13.12 1.34 8.35
CA PRO A 30 12.55 2.42 9.17
C PRO A 30 11.22 2.92 8.59
N PRO A 31 10.20 3.14 9.44
CA PRO A 31 8.91 3.62 8.95
C PRO A 31 8.98 5.06 8.44
N ARG A 32 8.14 5.35 7.45
CA ARG A 32 7.84 6.72 7.04
C ARG A 32 6.76 7.26 7.94
N ILE A 33 6.90 8.50 8.39
CA ILE A 33 6.01 9.11 9.39
C ILE A 33 5.29 10.29 8.77
N GLY A 34 3.96 10.33 8.93
CA GLY A 34 3.09 11.40 8.49
C GLY A 34 2.54 11.21 7.09
N LYS A 35 1.31 11.70 6.87
CA LYS A 35 0.59 11.49 5.62
C LYS A 35 1.32 12.07 4.42
N ALA A 36 1.87 13.29 4.54
CA ALA A 36 2.57 13.94 3.45
C ALA A 36 3.80 13.13 2.99
N THR A 37 4.61 12.65 3.92
CA THR A 37 5.79 11.83 3.63
C THR A 37 5.39 10.52 2.98
N CYS A 38 4.40 9.84 3.52
CA CYS A 38 3.92 8.57 2.98
C CYS A 38 3.32 8.75 1.58
N ARG A 39 2.60 9.84 1.34
CA ARG A 39 2.02 10.14 0.04
C ARG A 39 3.09 10.42 -1.01
N THR A 40 4.13 11.17 -0.66
CA THR A 40 5.25 11.44 -1.55
C THR A 40 5.93 10.15 -2.00
N PHE A 41 6.14 9.22 -1.06
CA PHE A 41 6.71 7.91 -1.39
C PHE A 41 5.81 7.13 -2.37
N GLU A 42 4.50 7.11 -2.13
CA GLU A 42 3.56 6.41 -3.00
C GLU A 42 3.50 7.03 -4.40
N GLU A 43 3.47 8.36 -4.50
CA GLU A 43 3.53 9.06 -5.78
C GLU A 43 4.81 8.73 -6.54
N ASP A 44 5.95 8.74 -5.86
CA ASP A 44 7.25 8.42 -6.48
C ASP A 44 7.25 6.98 -7.01
N PHE A 45 6.79 6.03 -6.21
CA PHE A 45 6.69 4.64 -6.63
C PHE A 45 5.83 4.50 -7.88
N LEU A 46 4.61 5.05 -7.86
CA LEU A 46 3.67 4.92 -8.96
C LEU A 46 4.17 5.62 -10.24
N SER A 47 4.86 6.74 -10.10
CA SER A 47 5.41 7.49 -11.25
C SER A 47 6.48 6.70 -12.01
N LYS A 48 7.10 5.72 -11.36
CA LYS A 48 8.18 4.90 -11.92
C LYS A 48 7.73 3.53 -12.40
N VAL A 49 6.46 3.20 -12.29
CA VAL A 49 5.89 1.97 -12.83
C VAL A 49 5.80 2.11 -14.35
N LYS A 50 6.55 1.28 -15.07
CA LYS A 50 6.60 1.28 -16.54
C LYS A 50 5.53 0.41 -17.18
N ALA A 51 5.21 -0.70 -16.52
CA ALA A 51 4.20 -1.65 -16.97
C ALA A 51 3.58 -2.35 -15.77
N MET A 52 2.28 -2.56 -15.81
CA MET A 52 1.55 -3.28 -14.77
C MET A 52 0.80 -4.43 -15.43
N ARG A 53 1.27 -5.65 -15.19
CA ARG A 53 0.63 -6.87 -15.70
C ARG A 53 -0.43 -7.40 -14.75
N THR A 54 -0.14 -7.35 -13.44
CA THR A 54 -1.06 -7.85 -12.42
C THR A 54 -0.98 -6.96 -11.19
N PHE A 55 -2.15 -6.57 -10.69
CA PHE A 55 -2.29 -5.95 -9.37
C PHE A 55 -3.69 -6.31 -8.86
N VAL A 56 -3.78 -7.38 -8.09
CA VAL A 56 -5.05 -7.92 -7.61
C VAL A 56 -4.98 -8.22 -6.11
N CYS A 57 -6.14 -8.27 -5.48
CA CYS A 57 -6.27 -8.75 -4.10
C CYS A 57 -6.60 -10.24 -4.14
N ASP A 58 -5.71 -11.08 -3.62
CA ASP A 58 -5.95 -12.53 -3.52
C ASP A 58 -6.83 -12.89 -2.33
N GLY A 59 -6.95 -12.01 -1.36
CA GLY A 59 -7.80 -12.22 -0.19
C GLY A 59 -7.46 -11.24 0.92
N TYR A 60 -8.32 -11.18 1.92
CA TYR A 60 -8.09 -10.35 3.10
C TYR A 60 -8.78 -10.95 4.33
N VAL A 61 -8.25 -10.59 5.49
CA VAL A 61 -8.83 -10.96 6.79
C VAL A 61 -8.88 -9.72 7.66
N ILE A 62 -9.99 -9.53 8.35
CA ILE A 62 -10.15 -8.45 9.32
C ILE A 62 -10.25 -9.06 10.70
N SER A 63 -9.44 -8.55 11.63
CA SER A 63 -9.43 -8.96 13.03
C SER A 63 -9.39 -7.72 13.92
N GLY A 64 -10.50 -7.39 14.57
CA GLY A 64 -10.62 -6.17 15.36
C GLY A 64 -10.41 -4.93 14.50
N ASN A 65 -9.43 -4.11 14.87
CA ASN A 65 -9.06 -2.90 14.12
C ASN A 65 -7.96 -3.14 13.09
N LYS A 66 -7.60 -4.39 12.82
CA LYS A 66 -6.53 -4.75 11.88
C LYS A 66 -7.09 -5.42 10.63
N ALA A 67 -6.48 -5.10 9.49
CA ALA A 67 -6.74 -5.77 8.22
C ALA A 67 -5.45 -6.34 7.67
N PHE A 68 -5.52 -7.56 7.15
CA PHE A 68 -4.40 -8.27 6.50
C PHE A 68 -4.82 -8.53 5.07
N ILE A 69 -4.19 -7.84 4.12
CA ILE A 69 -4.59 -7.88 2.71
C ILE A 69 -3.46 -8.49 1.90
N VAL A 70 -3.76 -9.54 1.15
CA VAL A 70 -2.78 -10.18 0.28
C VAL A 70 -2.95 -9.63 -1.14
N TYR A 71 -1.98 -8.87 -1.59
CA TYR A 71 -1.89 -8.39 -2.97
C TYR A 71 -0.97 -9.26 -3.79
N ARG A 72 -1.34 -9.47 -5.04
CA ARG A 72 -0.51 -10.12 -6.03
C ARG A 72 -0.08 -9.08 -7.05
N ILE A 73 1.22 -8.92 -7.21
CA ILE A 73 1.83 -7.81 -7.96
C ILE A 73 2.76 -8.38 -9.03
N ASP A 74 2.60 -7.91 -10.26
CA ASP A 74 3.54 -8.16 -11.35
C ASP A 74 3.66 -6.86 -12.16
N VAL A 75 4.74 -6.12 -11.89
CA VAL A 75 4.99 -4.81 -12.50
C VAL A 75 6.45 -4.68 -12.91
N ASP A 76 6.72 -3.77 -13.86
CA ASP A 76 8.07 -3.31 -14.17
C ASP A 76 8.25 -1.92 -13.57
N HIS A 77 9.32 -1.74 -12.80
CA HIS A 77 9.64 -0.49 -12.11
C HIS A 77 10.98 0.05 -12.58
N ALA A 78 11.05 1.38 -12.81
CA ALA A 78 12.25 2.02 -13.34
C ALA A 78 13.50 1.80 -12.46
N ASP A 79 13.33 1.79 -11.13
CA ASP A 79 14.45 1.66 -10.19
C ASP A 79 14.75 0.21 -9.83
N TRP A 80 13.73 -0.67 -9.79
CA TRP A 80 13.87 -2.00 -9.20
C TRP A 80 13.63 -3.14 -10.18
N GLY A 81 13.37 -2.84 -11.44
CA GLY A 81 13.14 -3.86 -12.46
C GLY A 81 11.78 -4.55 -12.28
N THR A 82 11.72 -5.81 -12.65
CA THR A 82 10.49 -6.60 -12.53
C THR A 82 10.23 -7.01 -11.09
N LEU A 83 9.08 -6.63 -10.57
CA LEU A 83 8.57 -7.04 -9.28
C LEU A 83 7.41 -8.00 -9.51
N ASN A 84 7.64 -9.28 -9.26
CA ASN A 84 6.61 -10.33 -9.39
C ASN A 84 6.53 -11.06 -8.05
N MET A 85 5.53 -10.70 -7.22
CA MET A 85 5.48 -11.16 -5.84
C MET A 85 4.08 -11.08 -5.25
N SER A 86 3.90 -11.78 -4.13
CA SER A 86 2.80 -11.54 -3.22
C SER A 86 3.28 -10.61 -2.11
N GLU A 87 2.43 -9.66 -1.75
CA GLU A 87 2.69 -8.68 -0.70
C GLU A 87 1.53 -8.68 0.28
N VAL A 88 1.84 -8.69 1.58
CA VAL A 88 0.82 -8.56 2.62
C VAL A 88 0.86 -7.16 3.17
N ALA A 89 -0.25 -6.44 3.07
CA ALA A 89 -0.45 -5.16 3.74
C ALA A 89 -1.11 -5.41 5.09
N ILE A 90 -0.41 -5.05 6.16
CA ILE A 90 -0.93 -5.15 7.53
C ILE A 90 -1.33 -3.75 7.97
N GLN A 91 -2.63 -3.51 8.09
CA GLN A 91 -3.19 -2.21 8.40
C GLN A 91 -3.77 -2.18 9.81
N GLU A 92 -3.56 -1.08 10.49
CA GLU A 92 -4.25 -0.75 11.74
C GLU A 92 -5.14 0.47 11.49
N TRP A 93 -6.41 0.35 11.86
CA TRP A 93 -7.44 1.36 11.62
C TRP A 93 -7.89 2.02 12.91
N SER A 94 -8.20 3.31 12.85
CA SER A 94 -8.79 4.07 13.95
C SER A 94 -9.70 5.15 13.38
N ASN A 95 -10.93 5.25 13.88
CA ASN A 95 -11.92 6.26 13.45
C ASN A 95 -12.13 6.29 11.92
N GLY A 96 -12.16 5.11 11.28
CA GLY A 96 -12.37 4.99 9.84
C GLY A 96 -11.16 5.34 8.98
N LYS A 97 -9.98 5.47 9.59
CA LYS A 97 -8.74 5.81 8.89
C LYS A 97 -7.64 4.80 9.20
N VAL A 98 -6.78 4.54 8.23
CA VAL A 98 -5.55 3.78 8.43
C VAL A 98 -4.57 4.66 9.20
N VAL A 99 -4.08 4.17 10.34
CA VAL A 99 -3.10 4.88 11.16
C VAL A 99 -1.71 4.25 11.08
N ARG A 100 -1.63 2.99 10.67
CA ARG A 100 -0.37 2.28 10.47
C ARG A 100 -0.55 1.25 9.37
N GLU A 101 0.44 1.16 8.48
CA GLU A 101 0.47 0.12 7.46
C GLU A 101 1.88 -0.42 7.29
N LYS A 102 2.03 -1.74 7.36
CA LYS A 102 3.30 -2.42 7.09
C LYS A 102 3.13 -3.36 5.91
N PHE A 103 4.02 -3.23 4.95
CA PHE A 103 4.07 -4.14 3.80
C PHE A 103 5.12 -5.21 4.04
N VAL A 104 4.74 -6.46 3.88
CA VAL A 104 5.61 -7.62 4.05
C VAL A 104 5.72 -8.36 2.73
N TYR A 105 6.93 -8.51 2.24
CA TYR A 105 7.20 -9.17 0.96
C TYR A 105 8.62 -9.72 0.87
#